data_14ab8dec6df3eb1e8af944636d7739da
#
_entry.id   14ab8dec6df3eb1e8af944636d7739da
#
_cell.length_a   1.000
_cell.length_b   1.000
_cell.length_c   1.000
_cell.angle_alpha   90.00
_cell.angle_beta   90.00
_cell.angle_gamma   90.00
#
_symmetry.space_group_name_H-M   'P 1'
#
loop_
_entity.id
_entity.type
_entity.pdbx_description
1 polymer ?
#
loop_
_entity_poly.entity_id
_entity_poly.type
_entity_poly.pdbx_seq_one_letter_code
_entity_poly.pdbx_strand_id
1 'polypeptide(L)'
;MSRLLSKIKAPNDVKKLAANELPELCDEIREEIISTVADNGGHLASNLGVVELTVALHRVFTLPEDCIVWDVGHQSYAHKLLTGREEAFSTLRREDGLSGFPSREESDCDPFTTGHSSASISSALGLSVAKALAGDPGHVIAVIGDGALTGGLAYEGLNNAGRINRNMIVILNDNAMSISRNVGSIARYLSYVRAKPGYLNAKDSVEAALCRVPKVGEHMAAEVRRVKNQIKKNIFNTTIFQDLGFNYYGPFDGHDLRTLTSVLTMARDMDKPVLIHIRTYKGRGYKYAENAPSVYHGLAAFDREKGAGEAIAKGFSHAFGETMCTIAGVNEKLCVVTAAMESGTGLTDFHEKYRSRFFDVGIAEEHAVTFCAGLARGGMIPVFAVYSTFLQRAYDQLIHDGALQHLKIILAVDRAGVVGEDGQTHQGVFDAAFLRTVPDIHVYAPTYYDELSDNLDDCIKGENHLYAIRYPRGKELYRPENYTLSGKPFYVFGTEDASVTLVTYGRMFSFACEAAETLEKEGIKCRIVKLNRIVPIDPKAVEAVLRCPTVLFFEEGVRQGGIAEEFGAMLLDRNFRGHYEVHAIENGFIKHAPMFRTLHKLGLDVEGMVNAVHTALQIAEKKDGKAVSI
;
A
#
# COMPACT_ATOMS: atom_id res chain seq x y z
N MET A 1 28.13 27.03 -12.02
CA MET A 1 27.90 27.21 -10.57
C MET A 1 27.74 25.83 -9.98
N SER A 2 28.13 25.58 -8.73
CA SER A 2 27.87 24.27 -8.09
C SER A 2 26.37 24.15 -7.87
N ARG A 3 25.80 22.97 -8.13
CA ARG A 3 24.40 22.63 -7.94
C ARG A 3 23.98 22.94 -6.49
N LEU A 4 22.83 23.60 -6.29
CA LEU A 4 22.34 23.98 -4.94
C LEU A 4 22.03 22.75 -4.09
N LEU A 5 21.44 21.72 -4.69
CA LEU A 5 21.12 20.46 -4.01
C LEU A 5 22.37 19.82 -3.40
N SER A 6 23.54 19.91 -4.08
CA SER A 6 24.80 19.36 -3.56
C SER A 6 25.30 20.07 -2.29
N LYS A 7 24.76 21.24 -1.93
CA LYS A 7 25.03 21.93 -0.66
C LYS A 7 24.19 21.37 0.51
N ILE A 8 23.17 20.54 0.24
CA ILE A 8 22.28 19.97 1.24
C ILE A 8 22.88 18.62 1.68
N LYS A 9 23.69 18.61 2.72
CA LYS A 9 24.36 17.40 3.24
C LYS A 9 23.77 16.89 4.54
N ALA A 10 22.96 17.72 5.20
CA ALA A 10 22.32 17.39 6.47
C ALA A 10 20.93 18.01 6.58
N PRO A 11 20.07 17.52 7.48
CA PRO A 11 18.81 18.20 7.81
C PRO A 11 19.07 19.67 8.14
N ASN A 12 18.14 20.54 7.76
CA ASN A 12 18.18 21.99 7.99
C ASN A 12 19.19 22.80 7.14
N ASP A 13 20.00 22.19 6.30
CA ASP A 13 20.90 22.94 5.41
C ASP A 13 20.16 23.88 4.45
N VAL A 14 18.92 23.53 4.07
CA VAL A 14 18.06 24.42 3.26
C VAL A 14 17.84 25.79 3.91
N LYS A 15 17.96 25.90 5.23
CA LYS A 15 17.85 27.18 5.97
C LYS A 15 19.02 28.13 5.73
N LYS A 16 20.15 27.61 5.24
CA LYS A 16 21.35 28.39 4.92
C LYS A 16 21.26 29.08 3.56
N LEU A 17 20.35 28.63 2.68
CA LEU A 17 20.17 29.20 1.35
C LEU A 17 19.41 30.53 1.42
N ALA A 18 19.70 31.43 0.51
CA ALA A 18 18.93 32.67 0.37
C ALA A 18 17.55 32.39 -0.23
N ALA A 19 16.55 33.21 0.10
CA ALA A 19 15.19 33.01 -0.35
C ALA A 19 15.02 33.01 -1.89
N ASN A 20 15.87 33.72 -2.60
CA ASN A 20 15.89 33.77 -4.07
C ASN A 20 16.55 32.53 -4.71
N GLU A 21 17.28 31.69 -3.95
CA GLU A 21 17.85 30.42 -4.42
C GLU A 21 16.85 29.26 -4.34
N LEU A 22 15.78 29.38 -3.52
CA LEU A 22 14.84 28.29 -3.30
C LEU A 22 14.08 27.83 -4.56
N PRO A 23 13.67 28.69 -5.50
CA PRO A 23 13.06 28.23 -6.76
C PRO A 23 14.03 27.36 -7.59
N GLU A 24 15.28 27.74 -7.71
CA GLU A 24 16.31 26.96 -8.41
C GLU A 24 16.53 25.60 -7.72
N LEU A 25 16.55 25.57 -6.38
CA LEU A 25 16.62 24.32 -5.62
C LEU A 25 15.42 23.41 -5.93
N CYS A 26 14.22 23.96 -6.04
CA CYS A 26 13.03 23.17 -6.40
C CYS A 26 13.15 22.54 -7.79
N ASP A 27 13.73 23.26 -8.74
CA ASP A 27 13.94 22.75 -10.10
C ASP A 27 15.02 21.64 -10.12
N GLU A 28 16.10 21.78 -9.35
CA GLU A 28 17.12 20.75 -9.20
C GLU A 28 16.58 19.48 -8.53
N ILE A 29 15.73 19.63 -7.49
CA ILE A 29 15.05 18.51 -6.83
C ILE A 29 14.14 17.76 -7.81
N ARG A 30 13.35 18.48 -8.63
CA ARG A 30 12.49 17.85 -9.66
C ARG A 30 13.30 17.06 -10.65
N GLU A 31 14.37 17.65 -11.14
CA GLU A 31 15.27 17.03 -12.11
C GLU A 31 15.86 15.72 -11.56
N GLU A 32 16.32 15.74 -10.31
CA GLU A 32 16.84 14.56 -9.61
C GLU A 32 15.78 13.46 -9.45
N ILE A 33 14.57 13.84 -9.05
CA ILE A 33 13.46 12.89 -8.90
C ILE A 33 13.08 12.28 -10.24
N ILE A 34 12.95 13.08 -11.30
CA ILE A 34 12.61 12.60 -12.65
C ILE A 34 13.66 11.63 -13.15
N SER A 35 14.94 11.97 -13.04
CA SER A 35 16.06 11.12 -13.48
C SER A 35 16.07 9.79 -12.72
N THR A 36 16.04 9.82 -11.40
CA THR A 36 16.10 8.62 -10.56
C THR A 36 14.90 7.71 -10.78
N VAL A 37 13.67 8.28 -10.88
CA VAL A 37 12.48 7.48 -11.10
C VAL A 37 12.41 6.93 -12.54
N ALA A 38 12.95 7.62 -13.53
CA ALA A 38 13.08 7.07 -14.87
C ALA A 38 13.95 5.81 -14.89
N ASP A 39 15.06 5.81 -14.12
CA ASP A 39 16.01 4.68 -14.05
C ASP A 39 15.52 3.52 -13.17
N ASN A 40 14.87 3.82 -12.04
CA ASN A 40 14.56 2.83 -11.00
C ASN A 40 13.06 2.47 -10.91
N GLY A 41 12.20 3.26 -11.53
CA GLY A 41 10.77 3.25 -11.22
C GLY A 41 10.46 3.96 -9.90
N GLY A 42 9.18 4.13 -9.61
CA GLY A 42 8.72 4.74 -8.36
C GLY A 42 7.50 5.65 -8.54
N HIS A 43 7.23 6.47 -7.53
CA HIS A 43 6.09 7.38 -7.49
C HIS A 43 6.49 8.77 -8.01
N LEU A 44 6.20 9.07 -9.29
CA LEU A 44 6.68 10.31 -9.90
C LEU A 44 5.72 11.50 -9.68
N ALA A 45 4.48 11.37 -10.17
CA ALA A 45 3.54 12.50 -10.22
C ALA A 45 3.25 13.11 -8.84
N SER A 46 3.14 12.27 -7.81
CA SER A 46 2.87 12.71 -6.43
C SER A 46 4.03 13.50 -5.84
N ASN A 47 5.28 13.08 -6.11
CA ASN A 47 6.48 13.77 -5.65
C ASN A 47 6.67 15.12 -6.31
N LEU A 48 6.50 15.19 -7.64
CA LEU A 48 6.63 16.45 -8.39
C LEU A 48 5.61 17.49 -7.94
N GLY A 49 4.45 17.07 -7.45
CA GLY A 49 3.39 17.96 -6.96
C GLY A 49 3.68 18.62 -5.62
N VAL A 50 4.65 18.13 -4.82
CA VAL A 50 4.87 18.61 -3.44
C VAL A 50 6.28 19.16 -3.19
N VAL A 51 7.06 19.44 -4.22
CA VAL A 51 8.44 19.91 -4.07
C VAL A 51 8.49 21.23 -3.31
N GLU A 52 7.72 22.24 -3.71
CA GLU A 52 7.68 23.55 -3.04
C GLU A 52 7.15 23.43 -1.61
N LEU A 53 6.13 22.63 -1.38
CA LEU A 53 5.63 22.36 -0.02
C LEU A 53 6.74 21.80 0.85
N THR A 54 7.48 20.80 0.35
CA THR A 54 8.55 20.13 1.10
C THR A 54 9.68 21.09 1.42
N VAL A 55 10.12 21.90 0.44
CA VAL A 55 11.14 22.94 0.65
C VAL A 55 10.67 23.98 1.68
N ALA A 56 9.42 24.42 1.62
CA ALA A 56 8.85 25.36 2.59
C ALA A 56 8.78 24.78 4.02
N LEU A 57 8.41 23.50 4.15
CA LEU A 57 8.41 22.79 5.44
C LEU A 57 9.81 22.75 6.05
N HIS A 58 10.81 22.34 5.29
CA HIS A 58 12.21 22.29 5.74
C HIS A 58 12.81 23.68 5.98
N ARG A 59 12.26 24.73 5.36
CA ARG A 59 12.65 26.12 5.63
C ARG A 59 12.16 26.61 6.96
N VAL A 60 10.94 26.22 7.37
CA VAL A 60 10.25 26.71 8.57
C VAL A 60 10.55 25.86 9.80
N PHE A 61 10.47 24.55 9.68
CA PHE A 61 10.62 23.60 10.80
C PHE A 61 12.04 23.09 10.94
N THR A 62 12.43 22.69 12.15
CA THR A 62 13.78 22.21 12.48
C THR A 62 13.73 20.71 12.76
N LEU A 63 14.26 19.92 11.85
CA LEU A 63 14.28 18.45 11.97
C LEU A 63 15.58 17.99 12.63
N PRO A 64 15.54 16.92 13.44
CA PRO A 64 14.38 16.09 13.82
C PRO A 64 13.56 16.59 15.02
N GLU A 65 13.90 17.74 15.61
CA GLU A 65 13.17 18.30 16.77
C GLU A 65 11.69 18.54 16.44
N ASP A 66 11.41 19.15 15.29
CA ASP A 66 10.08 19.13 14.69
C ASP A 66 9.91 17.83 13.87
N CYS A 67 8.70 17.29 13.81
CA CYS A 67 8.43 16.03 13.14
C CYS A 67 7.43 16.19 11.99
N ILE A 68 7.76 15.67 10.81
CA ILE A 68 6.84 15.63 9.67
C ILE A 68 6.39 14.18 9.44
N VAL A 69 5.09 13.93 9.58
CA VAL A 69 4.45 12.63 9.32
C VAL A 69 3.77 12.67 7.97
N TRP A 70 4.33 11.94 7.01
CA TRP A 70 3.79 11.83 5.66
C TRP A 70 2.74 10.72 5.60
N ASP A 71 1.50 11.05 5.21
CA ASP A 71 0.46 10.05 4.96
C ASP A 71 0.79 9.24 3.71
N VAL A 72 0.65 7.92 3.76
CA VAL A 72 1.20 6.99 2.75
C VAL A 72 2.73 7.10 2.65
N GLY A 73 3.24 8.29 2.38
CA GLY A 73 4.67 8.57 2.28
C GLY A 73 5.26 8.43 0.88
N HIS A 74 4.46 8.05 -0.12
CA HIS A 74 4.90 7.92 -1.52
C HIS A 74 5.32 9.24 -2.16
N GLN A 75 5.07 10.39 -1.51
CA GLN A 75 5.43 11.75 -1.92
C GLN A 75 6.63 12.32 -1.14
N SER A 76 7.48 11.48 -0.53
CA SER A 76 8.55 11.91 0.39
C SER A 76 9.94 12.03 -0.25
N TYR A 77 10.09 11.94 -1.57
CA TYR A 77 11.40 11.92 -2.22
C TYR A 77 12.16 13.24 -2.03
N ALA A 78 11.48 14.38 -2.16
CA ALA A 78 12.09 15.67 -1.85
C ALA A 78 12.51 15.78 -0.37
N HIS A 79 11.76 15.19 0.56
CA HIS A 79 12.13 15.10 1.97
C HIS A 79 13.42 14.29 2.18
N LYS A 80 13.58 13.15 1.48
CA LYS A 80 14.83 12.36 1.52
C LYS A 80 16.03 13.19 1.05
N LEU A 81 15.89 13.89 -0.08
CA LEU A 81 16.94 14.76 -0.62
C LEU A 81 17.32 15.88 0.36
N LEU A 82 16.33 16.51 1.02
CA LEU A 82 16.55 17.61 1.95
C LEU A 82 17.02 17.18 3.35
N THR A 83 17.07 15.89 3.62
CA THR A 83 17.60 15.32 4.87
C THR A 83 18.96 14.64 4.72
N GLY A 84 19.72 15.00 3.68
CA GLY A 84 21.10 14.59 3.47
C GLY A 84 21.28 13.23 2.78
N ARG A 85 20.21 12.68 2.16
CA ARG A 85 20.24 11.39 1.46
C ARG A 85 20.47 11.52 -0.06
N GLU A 86 20.98 12.66 -0.56
CA GLU A 86 21.23 12.91 -1.99
C GLU A 86 22.18 11.87 -2.59
N GLU A 87 23.30 11.58 -1.94
CA GLU A 87 24.31 10.64 -2.46
C GLU A 87 23.77 9.21 -2.63
N ALA A 88 22.87 8.78 -1.73
CA ALA A 88 22.22 7.48 -1.80
C ALA A 88 20.99 7.48 -2.70
N PHE A 89 20.53 8.64 -3.20
CA PHE A 89 19.21 8.75 -3.86
C PHE A 89 19.13 7.94 -5.16
N SER A 90 20.23 7.74 -5.87
CA SER A 90 20.32 6.87 -7.04
C SER A 90 19.99 5.39 -6.74
N THR A 91 20.01 4.98 -5.46
CA THR A 91 19.65 3.63 -5.01
C THR A 91 18.18 3.49 -4.61
N LEU A 92 17.36 4.52 -4.86
CA LEU A 92 15.94 4.52 -4.52
C LEU A 92 15.23 3.27 -5.06
N ARG A 93 14.53 2.53 -4.18
CA ARG A 93 13.80 1.28 -4.49
C ARG A 93 14.66 0.11 -4.97
N ARG A 94 15.98 0.23 -4.94
CA ARG A 94 16.91 -0.86 -5.22
C ARG A 94 17.23 -1.65 -3.95
N GLU A 95 17.57 -2.91 -4.10
CA GLU A 95 17.99 -3.76 -2.99
C GLU A 95 19.11 -3.10 -2.18
N ASP A 96 18.98 -3.11 -0.85
CA ASP A 96 19.88 -2.47 0.11
C ASP A 96 20.05 -0.94 -0.06
N GLY A 97 19.21 -0.32 -0.88
CA GLY A 97 19.17 1.12 -1.12
C GLY A 97 18.04 1.82 -0.33
N LEU A 98 17.72 3.05 -0.76
CA LEU A 98 16.65 3.82 -0.13
C LEU A 98 15.27 3.27 -0.47
N SER A 99 14.40 3.20 0.54
CA SER A 99 12.99 2.86 0.39
C SER A 99 12.23 3.91 -0.43
N GLY A 100 11.21 3.49 -1.16
CA GLY A 100 10.25 4.39 -1.82
C GLY A 100 9.30 5.13 -0.86
N PHE A 101 9.44 4.91 0.45
CA PHE A 101 8.62 5.50 1.52
C PHE A 101 9.52 6.00 2.65
N PRO A 102 9.02 6.85 3.57
CA PRO A 102 9.74 7.19 4.81
C PRO A 102 10.08 5.93 5.60
N SER A 103 11.29 5.89 6.15
CA SER A 103 11.75 4.76 6.95
C SER A 103 12.59 5.22 8.13
N ARG A 104 12.20 4.80 9.34
CA ARG A 104 12.95 5.06 10.55
C ARG A 104 14.36 4.44 10.56
N GLU A 105 14.57 3.41 9.76
CA GLU A 105 15.89 2.80 9.60
C GLU A 105 16.85 3.66 8.77
N GLU A 106 16.32 4.61 7.99
CA GLU A 106 17.12 5.47 7.11
C GLU A 106 17.50 6.80 7.75
N SER A 107 16.62 7.38 8.57
CA SER A 107 16.82 8.73 9.11
C SER A 107 15.95 8.99 10.34
N ASP A 108 16.51 9.69 11.34
CA ASP A 108 15.76 10.21 12.49
C ASP A 108 14.74 11.30 12.09
N CYS A 109 14.84 11.84 10.87
CA CYS A 109 13.86 12.76 10.30
C CYS A 109 12.59 12.07 9.81
N ASP A 110 12.57 10.75 9.75
CA ASP A 110 11.41 9.92 9.42
C ASP A 110 10.81 9.35 10.72
N PRO A 111 9.88 10.04 11.41
CA PRO A 111 9.39 9.61 12.71
C PRO A 111 8.61 8.29 12.68
N PHE A 112 8.11 7.91 11.50
CA PHE A 112 7.40 6.66 11.24
C PHE A 112 7.83 6.06 9.91
N THR A 113 7.94 4.74 9.86
CA THR A 113 7.90 3.99 8.59
C THR A 113 6.45 3.98 8.13
N THR A 114 6.17 4.55 6.94
CA THR A 114 4.82 4.70 6.40
C THR A 114 4.65 3.95 5.07
N GLY A 115 3.43 3.76 4.61
CA GLY A 115 3.09 3.05 3.38
C GLY A 115 1.58 2.94 3.19
N HIS A 116 0.83 2.81 4.30
CA HIS A 116 -0.62 2.77 4.30
C HIS A 116 -1.21 4.16 4.54
N SER A 117 -2.38 4.43 3.93
CA SER A 117 -3.04 5.74 3.98
C SER A 117 -3.77 6.00 5.30
N SER A 118 -4.16 7.26 5.50
CA SER A 118 -5.09 7.74 6.53
C SER A 118 -4.57 7.69 7.98
N ALA A 119 -3.33 7.23 8.20
CA ALA A 119 -2.78 7.05 9.55
C ALA A 119 -2.04 8.28 10.09
N SER A 120 -1.65 9.23 9.23
CA SER A 120 -0.74 10.33 9.59
C SER A 120 -1.28 11.23 10.70
N ILE A 121 -2.58 11.55 10.67
CA ILE A 121 -3.20 12.45 11.65
C ILE A 121 -3.18 11.82 13.04
N SER A 122 -3.56 10.54 13.15
CA SER A 122 -3.55 9.82 14.43
C SER A 122 -2.14 9.64 14.98
N SER A 123 -1.17 9.28 14.10
CA SER A 123 0.24 9.14 14.48
C SER A 123 0.84 10.47 14.94
N ALA A 124 0.57 11.55 14.19
CA ALA A 124 1.03 12.89 14.54
C ALA A 124 0.40 13.40 15.86
N LEU A 125 -0.88 13.10 16.09
CA LEU A 125 -1.55 13.45 17.35
C LEU A 125 -0.89 12.74 18.54
N GLY A 126 -0.66 11.42 18.43
CA GLY A 126 0.01 10.65 19.47
C GLY A 126 1.41 11.22 19.79
N LEU A 127 2.18 11.54 18.75
CA LEU A 127 3.51 12.13 18.89
C LEU A 127 3.46 13.53 19.50
N SER A 128 2.51 14.37 19.08
CA SER A 128 2.30 15.72 19.67
C SER A 128 1.96 15.66 21.16
N VAL A 129 1.12 14.70 21.56
CA VAL A 129 0.79 14.46 22.97
C VAL A 129 2.03 13.99 23.74
N ALA A 130 2.80 13.05 23.20
CA ALA A 130 4.02 12.54 23.84
C ALA A 130 5.06 13.66 24.04
N LYS A 131 5.30 14.51 23.03
CA LYS A 131 6.19 15.68 23.14
C LYS A 131 5.73 16.62 24.25
N ALA A 132 4.45 16.94 24.29
CA ALA A 132 3.91 17.83 25.31
C ALA A 132 4.03 17.25 26.74
N LEU A 133 3.85 15.94 26.92
CA LEU A 133 4.05 15.27 28.21
C LEU A 133 5.52 15.24 28.62
N ALA A 134 6.43 15.18 27.66
CA ALA A 134 7.87 15.25 27.91
C ALA A 134 8.41 16.68 28.06
N GLY A 135 7.58 17.71 27.89
CA GLY A 135 8.03 19.10 27.89
C GLY A 135 8.84 19.50 26.64
N ASP A 136 8.76 18.71 25.60
CA ASP A 136 9.43 18.98 24.32
C ASP A 136 8.61 20.01 23.52
N PRO A 137 9.19 21.17 23.13
CA PRO A 137 8.49 22.23 22.41
C PRO A 137 8.33 21.97 20.91
N GLY A 138 8.92 20.90 20.37
CA GLY A 138 8.91 20.58 18.93
C GLY A 138 7.49 20.39 18.38
N HIS A 139 7.27 20.87 17.15
CA HIS A 139 6.01 20.77 16.44
C HIS A 139 5.85 19.44 15.75
N VAL A 140 4.60 19.03 15.55
CA VAL A 140 4.28 17.83 14.75
C VAL A 140 3.36 18.21 13.60
N ILE A 141 3.77 17.88 12.40
CA ILE A 141 3.11 18.21 11.15
C ILE A 141 2.64 16.91 10.48
N ALA A 142 1.34 16.75 10.25
CA ALA A 142 0.79 15.68 9.42
C ALA A 142 0.54 16.22 8.01
N VAL A 143 1.10 15.58 6.98
CA VAL A 143 0.84 15.89 5.58
C VAL A 143 -0.03 14.79 4.99
N ILE A 144 -1.28 15.10 4.69
CA ILE A 144 -2.27 14.14 4.18
C ILE A 144 -2.82 14.58 2.83
N GLY A 145 -2.93 13.65 1.88
CA GLY A 145 -3.59 13.87 0.60
C GLY A 145 -5.12 13.83 0.71
N ASP A 146 -5.81 14.51 -0.20
CA ASP A 146 -7.28 14.52 -0.28
C ASP A 146 -7.88 13.13 -0.53
N GLY A 147 -7.18 12.24 -1.24
CA GLY A 147 -7.55 10.84 -1.37
C GLY A 147 -7.48 10.08 -0.04
N ALA A 148 -6.37 10.21 0.70
CA ALA A 148 -6.19 9.57 2.00
C ALA A 148 -7.14 10.12 3.08
N LEU A 149 -7.61 11.35 2.92
CA LEU A 149 -8.63 11.95 3.79
C LEU A 149 -9.99 11.24 3.68
N THR A 150 -10.23 10.41 2.67
CA THR A 150 -11.49 9.65 2.55
C THR A 150 -11.57 8.45 3.50
N GLY A 151 -10.47 8.00 4.08
CA GLY A 151 -10.44 6.87 5.01
C GLY A 151 -10.97 7.22 6.41
N GLY A 152 -11.65 6.26 7.05
CA GLY A 152 -12.28 6.43 8.37
C GLY A 152 -11.32 6.88 9.45
N LEU A 153 -10.13 6.27 9.52
CA LEU A 153 -9.09 6.60 10.52
C LEU A 153 -8.66 8.07 10.47
N ALA A 154 -8.66 8.72 9.29
CA ALA A 154 -8.37 10.14 9.18
C ALA A 154 -9.41 11.01 9.89
N TYR A 155 -10.71 10.63 9.82
CA TYR A 155 -11.79 11.34 10.55
C TYR A 155 -11.71 11.10 12.04
N GLU A 156 -11.40 9.88 12.47
CA GLU A 156 -11.16 9.57 13.90
C GLU A 156 -10.00 10.42 14.43
N GLY A 157 -8.91 10.53 13.66
CA GLY A 157 -7.77 11.39 13.98
C GLY A 157 -8.16 12.87 14.08
N LEU A 158 -8.89 13.42 13.09
CA LEU A 158 -9.36 14.80 13.08
C LEU A 158 -10.29 15.09 14.27
N ASN A 159 -11.26 14.22 14.53
CA ASN A 159 -12.21 14.37 15.63
C ASN A 159 -11.51 14.43 17.00
N ASN A 160 -10.48 13.61 17.19
CA ASN A 160 -9.72 13.62 18.43
C ASN A 160 -8.74 14.80 18.52
N ALA A 161 -8.05 15.14 17.44
CA ALA A 161 -7.07 16.22 17.39
C ALA A 161 -7.70 17.59 17.71
N GLY A 162 -8.88 17.88 17.15
CA GLY A 162 -9.59 19.12 17.44
C GLY A 162 -10.01 19.30 18.90
N ARG A 163 -10.23 18.20 19.63
CA ARG A 163 -10.59 18.21 21.05
C ARG A 163 -9.37 18.37 21.97
N ILE A 164 -8.24 17.77 21.62
CA ILE A 164 -7.07 17.69 22.51
C ILE A 164 -6.34 19.03 22.61
N ASN A 165 -6.58 19.96 21.70
CA ASN A 165 -6.08 21.35 21.74
C ASN A 165 -4.55 21.44 21.94
N ARG A 166 -3.79 20.75 21.07
CA ARG A 166 -2.32 20.73 21.03
C ARG A 166 -1.78 21.42 19.78
N ASN A 167 -0.51 21.81 19.83
CA ASN A 167 0.21 22.44 18.71
C ASN A 167 0.49 21.44 17.60
N MET A 168 -0.55 21.04 16.88
CA MET A 168 -0.48 20.13 15.76
C MET A 168 -0.90 20.85 14.47
N ILE A 169 -0.13 20.63 13.41
CA ILE A 169 -0.42 21.19 12.09
C ILE A 169 -0.80 20.05 11.16
N VAL A 170 -1.97 20.14 10.57
CA VAL A 170 -2.40 19.26 9.49
C VAL A 170 -2.32 20.01 8.17
N ILE A 171 -1.60 19.46 7.21
CA ILE A 171 -1.54 19.99 5.84
C ILE A 171 -2.36 19.07 4.96
N LEU A 172 -3.51 19.60 4.50
CA LEU A 172 -4.34 18.94 3.50
C LEU A 172 -3.82 19.31 2.10
N ASN A 173 -3.16 18.36 1.46
CA ASN A 173 -2.69 18.49 0.10
C ASN A 173 -3.77 18.04 -0.89
N ASP A 174 -4.50 19.00 -1.45
CA ASP A 174 -5.61 18.77 -2.36
C ASP A 174 -5.15 18.92 -3.83
N ASN A 175 -5.09 17.80 -4.53
CA ASN A 175 -4.82 17.75 -5.96
C ASN A 175 -5.99 17.17 -6.78
N ALA A 176 -7.13 16.96 -6.16
CA ALA A 176 -8.36 16.41 -6.73
C ALA A 176 -8.24 14.94 -7.21
N MET A 177 -7.17 14.23 -6.81
CA MET A 177 -6.86 12.89 -7.28
C MET A 177 -6.25 12.02 -6.18
N SER A 178 -6.68 10.75 -6.12
CA SER A 178 -5.91 9.65 -5.54
C SER A 178 -5.04 8.98 -6.64
N ILE A 179 -5.18 7.71 -6.91
CA ILE A 179 -4.68 7.07 -8.15
C ILE A 179 -5.53 7.54 -9.33
N SER A 180 -6.85 7.57 -9.18
CA SER A 180 -7.86 8.14 -10.07
C SER A 180 -8.47 9.42 -9.46
N ARG A 181 -9.53 9.96 -10.07
CA ARG A 181 -10.28 11.09 -9.48
C ARG A 181 -10.94 10.65 -8.17
N ASN A 182 -10.83 11.49 -7.15
CA ASN A 182 -11.44 11.20 -5.86
C ASN A 182 -12.97 11.09 -5.96
N VAL A 183 -13.53 10.13 -5.25
CA VAL A 183 -14.96 9.84 -5.18
C VAL A 183 -15.58 10.32 -3.87
N GLY A 184 -16.92 10.38 -3.83
CA GLY A 184 -17.68 10.65 -2.63
C GLY A 184 -17.96 12.13 -2.35
N SER A 185 -18.71 12.36 -1.26
CA SER A 185 -19.21 13.70 -0.89
C SER A 185 -18.12 14.65 -0.42
N ILE A 186 -17.03 14.13 0.17
CA ILE A 186 -15.89 14.95 0.61
C ILE A 186 -15.12 15.51 -0.59
N ALA A 187 -14.89 14.70 -1.62
CA ALA A 187 -14.27 15.18 -2.85
C ALA A 187 -15.10 16.30 -3.49
N ARG A 188 -16.44 16.15 -3.48
CA ARG A 188 -17.37 17.20 -3.92
C ARG A 188 -17.31 18.44 -3.04
N TYR A 189 -17.26 18.27 -1.72
CA TYR A 189 -17.12 19.37 -0.76
C TYR A 189 -15.81 20.14 -0.97
N LEU A 190 -14.67 19.48 -1.10
CA LEU A 190 -13.39 20.13 -1.39
C LEU A 190 -13.43 20.87 -2.74
N SER A 191 -14.07 20.30 -3.78
CA SER A 191 -14.29 20.97 -5.05
C SER A 191 -15.12 22.25 -4.90
N TYR A 192 -16.16 22.23 -4.07
CA TYR A 192 -16.96 23.42 -3.75
C TYR A 192 -16.12 24.47 -3.00
N VAL A 193 -15.33 24.07 -2.02
CA VAL A 193 -14.42 24.97 -1.29
C VAL A 193 -13.42 25.64 -2.24
N ARG A 194 -12.87 24.90 -3.21
CA ARG A 194 -11.96 25.43 -4.25
C ARG A 194 -12.61 26.46 -5.16
N ALA A 195 -13.90 26.31 -5.46
CA ALA A 195 -14.63 27.12 -6.45
C ALA A 195 -15.17 28.44 -5.89
N LYS A 196 -15.10 28.71 -4.57
CA LYS A 196 -15.69 29.93 -3.97
C LYS A 196 -14.92 31.20 -4.36
N PRO A 197 -15.58 32.21 -5.00
CA PRO A 197 -14.91 33.44 -5.47
C PRO A 197 -14.32 34.33 -4.37
N GLY A 198 -14.87 34.29 -3.15
CA GLY A 198 -14.37 35.05 -2.00
C GLY A 198 -12.98 34.61 -1.50
N TYR A 199 -12.51 33.50 -1.97
CA TYR A 199 -11.22 32.90 -1.60
C TYR A 199 -10.04 33.51 -2.36
N LEU A 200 -10.22 33.93 -3.61
CA LEU A 200 -9.18 34.57 -4.43
C LEU A 200 -8.83 35.97 -3.90
N ASN A 201 -9.77 36.65 -3.24
CA ASN A 201 -9.55 37.97 -2.63
C ASN A 201 -8.93 37.87 -1.22
N ALA A 202 -8.92 36.70 -0.59
CA ALA A 202 -8.23 36.49 0.70
C ALA A 202 -6.71 36.51 0.55
N LYS A 203 -6.18 36.22 -0.64
CA LYS A 203 -4.74 36.31 -0.96
C LYS A 203 -4.21 37.72 -0.67
N ASP A 204 -4.88 38.75 -1.20
CA ASP A 204 -4.48 40.15 -1.03
C ASP A 204 -4.65 40.63 0.44
N SER A 205 -5.63 40.08 1.16
CA SER A 205 -5.90 40.44 2.57
C SER A 205 -4.93 39.78 3.54
N VAL A 206 -4.50 38.53 3.28
CA VAL A 206 -3.49 37.82 4.08
C VAL A 206 -2.09 38.41 3.80
N GLU A 207 -1.78 38.72 2.56
CA GLU A 207 -0.52 39.36 2.17
C GLU A 207 -0.42 40.77 2.76
N ALA A 208 -1.50 41.53 2.78
CA ALA A 208 -1.57 42.84 3.43
C ALA A 208 -1.50 42.76 4.96
N ALA A 209 -2.01 41.71 5.60
CA ALA A 209 -1.91 41.48 7.04
C ALA A 209 -0.50 41.01 7.46
N LEU A 210 0.13 40.14 6.67
CA LEU A 210 1.50 39.64 6.89
C LEU A 210 2.57 40.71 6.65
N CYS A 211 2.35 41.60 5.65
CA CYS A 211 3.28 42.70 5.35
C CYS A 211 3.20 43.87 6.36
N ARG A 212 2.20 43.91 7.23
CA ARG A 212 1.95 45.02 8.17
C ARG A 212 2.33 44.73 9.62
N VAL A 213 3.03 43.65 9.93
CA VAL A 213 3.52 43.38 11.30
C VAL A 213 4.91 44.00 11.50
N PRO A 214 5.00 45.27 11.97
CA PRO A 214 6.24 45.75 12.54
C PRO A 214 6.31 45.28 14.00
N LYS A 215 7.50 44.93 14.43
CA LYS A 215 7.82 44.71 15.85
C LYS A 215 7.54 45.98 16.64
N VAL A 216 6.35 46.26 17.19
CA VAL A 216 6.17 47.23 18.30
C VAL A 216 4.71 47.26 18.80
N GLY A 217 4.51 47.13 20.11
CA GLY A 217 3.58 47.88 20.97
C GLY A 217 2.11 47.38 21.12
N GLU A 218 1.65 47.33 22.35
CA GLU A 218 0.31 46.89 22.81
C GLU A 218 -0.93 47.57 22.16
N HIS A 219 -0.78 48.72 21.52
CA HIS A 219 -1.87 49.39 20.80
C HIS A 219 -2.28 48.69 19.48
N MET A 220 -1.44 47.87 18.87
CA MET A 220 -1.73 47.16 17.62
C MET A 220 -2.46 45.84 17.84
N ALA A 221 -2.50 45.31 19.04
CA ALA A 221 -3.29 44.08 19.31
C ALA A 221 -4.80 44.29 19.04
N ALA A 222 -5.30 45.51 19.19
CA ALA A 222 -6.70 45.86 18.92
C ALA A 222 -7.00 45.96 17.40
N GLU A 223 -6.07 46.47 16.58
CA GLU A 223 -6.24 46.54 15.13
C GLU A 223 -6.05 45.18 14.47
N VAL A 224 -5.07 44.39 14.93
CA VAL A 224 -4.91 42.98 14.51
C VAL A 224 -6.16 42.17 14.89
N ARG A 225 -6.76 42.38 16.06
CA ARG A 225 -8.07 41.80 16.42
C ARG A 225 -9.20 42.30 15.54
N ARG A 226 -9.23 43.57 15.12
CA ARG A 226 -10.24 44.10 14.19
C ARG A 226 -10.11 43.53 12.79
N VAL A 227 -8.88 43.46 12.26
CA VAL A 227 -8.60 42.84 10.96
C VAL A 227 -8.90 41.35 11.03
N LYS A 228 -8.50 40.65 12.11
CA LYS A 228 -8.85 39.25 12.35
C LYS A 228 -10.36 39.01 12.44
N ASN A 229 -11.11 39.95 13.05
CA ASN A 229 -12.56 39.87 13.15
C ASN A 229 -13.27 40.30 11.84
N GLN A 230 -12.71 41.19 11.03
CA GLN A 230 -13.22 41.51 9.69
C GLN A 230 -12.96 40.39 8.68
N ILE A 231 -11.79 39.75 8.74
CA ILE A 231 -11.51 38.51 7.99
C ILE A 231 -12.48 37.41 8.42
N LYS A 232 -12.72 37.28 9.73
CA LYS A 232 -13.70 36.33 10.28
C LYS A 232 -15.15 36.63 9.87
N LYS A 233 -15.54 37.89 9.69
CA LYS A 233 -16.89 38.29 9.29
C LYS A 233 -17.20 38.13 7.78
N ASN A 234 -16.20 38.14 6.91
CA ASN A 234 -16.37 38.01 5.48
C ASN A 234 -16.21 36.58 4.94
N ILE A 235 -15.86 35.60 5.82
CA ILE A 235 -15.73 34.17 5.48
C ILE A 235 -16.89 33.42 6.13
N PHE A 236 -18.12 33.70 5.70
CA PHE A 236 -19.30 32.96 6.18
C PHE A 236 -19.56 31.74 5.33
N ASN A 237 -19.01 30.65 5.78
CA ASN A 237 -19.57 29.32 6.04
C ASN A 237 -18.46 28.55 6.74
N THR A 238 -18.69 28.14 7.96
CA THR A 238 -17.79 27.26 8.73
C THR A 238 -17.48 26.06 7.85
N THR A 239 -16.20 25.68 7.80
CA THR A 239 -15.78 24.44 7.17
C THR A 239 -15.98 23.30 8.17
N ILE A 240 -16.19 22.08 7.69
CA ILE A 240 -16.25 20.88 8.54
C ILE A 240 -15.03 20.80 9.47
N PHE A 241 -13.87 21.28 9.04
CA PHE A 241 -12.65 21.29 9.85
C PHE A 241 -12.72 22.26 11.02
N GLN A 242 -13.38 23.40 10.84
CA GLN A 242 -13.62 24.37 11.92
C GLN A 242 -14.63 23.82 12.93
N ASP A 243 -15.64 23.12 12.46
CA ASP A 243 -16.62 22.46 13.33
C ASP A 243 -15.98 21.33 14.14
N LEU A 244 -14.94 20.68 13.61
CA LEU A 244 -14.09 19.72 14.32
C LEU A 244 -13.06 20.37 15.25
N GLY A 245 -12.99 21.71 15.33
CA GLY A 245 -12.14 22.43 16.29
C GLY A 245 -10.80 22.95 15.74
N PHE A 246 -10.52 22.79 14.44
CA PHE A 246 -9.30 23.30 13.83
C PHE A 246 -9.40 24.77 13.44
N ASN A 247 -8.29 25.51 13.53
CA ASN A 247 -8.12 26.75 12.82
C ASN A 247 -7.82 26.43 11.34
N TYR A 248 -8.79 26.60 10.47
CA TYR A 248 -8.68 26.30 9.05
C TYR A 248 -8.20 27.52 8.25
N TYR A 249 -7.18 27.29 7.41
CA TYR A 249 -6.62 28.28 6.48
C TYR A 249 -6.44 27.66 5.09
N GLY A 250 -6.75 28.42 4.07
CA GLY A 250 -6.60 27.95 2.69
C GLY A 250 -7.92 27.94 1.91
N PRO A 251 -7.98 27.36 0.67
CA PRO A 251 -6.85 26.72 -0.01
C PRO A 251 -5.84 27.73 -0.55
N PHE A 252 -4.55 27.51 -0.29
CA PHE A 252 -3.45 28.26 -0.87
C PHE A 252 -2.87 27.56 -2.09
N ASP A 253 -2.13 28.30 -2.92
CA ASP A 253 -1.32 27.72 -3.98
C ASP A 253 -0.13 26.96 -3.38
N GLY A 254 -0.12 25.63 -3.53
CA GLY A 254 0.92 24.76 -3.01
C GLY A 254 2.24 24.84 -3.78
N HIS A 255 2.33 25.70 -4.79
CA HIS A 255 3.54 25.98 -5.58
C HIS A 255 4.10 27.38 -5.36
N ASP A 256 3.46 28.18 -4.50
CA ASP A 256 3.96 29.50 -4.11
C ASP A 256 4.78 29.41 -2.82
N LEU A 257 6.09 29.24 -2.96
CA LEU A 257 7.04 29.14 -1.83
C LEU A 257 6.90 30.28 -0.82
N ARG A 258 6.65 31.51 -1.29
CA ARG A 258 6.55 32.69 -0.42
C ARG A 258 5.30 32.58 0.47
N THR A 259 4.16 32.29 -0.13
CA THR A 259 2.91 32.09 0.60
C THR A 259 3.01 30.89 1.54
N LEU A 260 3.55 29.75 1.09
CA LEU A 260 3.73 28.56 1.91
C LEU A 260 4.61 28.84 3.13
N THR A 261 5.78 29.46 2.94
CA THR A 261 6.68 29.81 4.06
C THR A 261 6.00 30.73 5.06
N SER A 262 5.24 31.72 4.59
CA SER A 262 4.54 32.66 5.47
C SER A 262 3.44 31.99 6.28
N VAL A 263 2.61 31.15 5.65
CA VAL A 263 1.49 30.44 6.30
C VAL A 263 2.00 29.39 7.28
N LEU A 264 3.04 28.65 6.93
CA LEU A 264 3.66 27.69 7.82
C LEU A 264 4.30 28.35 9.04
N THR A 265 4.97 29.50 8.87
CA THR A 265 5.51 30.29 9.98
C THR A 265 4.38 30.77 10.92
N MET A 266 3.28 31.30 10.36
CA MET A 266 2.10 31.69 11.14
C MET A 266 1.52 30.49 11.92
N ALA A 267 1.41 29.32 11.28
CA ALA A 267 0.84 28.13 11.92
C ALA A 267 1.75 27.61 13.05
N ARG A 268 3.08 27.64 12.86
CA ARG A 268 4.06 27.29 13.90
C ARG A 268 3.88 28.13 15.18
N ASP A 269 3.62 29.43 15.01
CA ASP A 269 3.52 30.36 16.12
C ASP A 269 2.10 30.38 16.79
N MET A 270 1.23 29.40 16.45
CA MET A 270 -0.13 29.29 17.00
C MET A 270 -0.23 28.21 18.06
N ASP A 271 -0.95 28.51 19.17
CA ASP A 271 -1.18 27.58 20.30
C ASP A 271 -2.42 26.66 20.14
N LYS A 272 -2.89 26.42 18.92
CA LYS A 272 -4.10 25.63 18.65
C LYS A 272 -3.89 24.76 17.43
N PRO A 273 -4.65 23.66 17.30
CA PRO A 273 -4.61 22.83 16.10
C PRO A 273 -4.91 23.67 14.85
N VAL A 274 -4.06 23.54 13.85
CA VAL A 274 -4.17 24.26 12.58
C VAL A 274 -4.35 23.26 11.45
N LEU A 275 -5.28 23.52 10.54
CA LEU A 275 -5.37 22.81 9.26
C LEU A 275 -5.11 23.80 8.13
N ILE A 276 -4.04 23.55 7.39
CA ILE A 276 -3.68 24.30 6.19
C ILE A 276 -4.10 23.51 4.96
N HIS A 277 -5.02 24.04 4.19
CA HIS A 277 -5.44 23.47 2.92
C HIS A 277 -4.62 24.09 1.78
N ILE A 278 -3.94 23.26 1.01
CA ILE A 278 -3.16 23.70 -0.16
C ILE A 278 -3.66 22.99 -1.42
N ARG A 279 -3.48 23.63 -2.56
CA ARG A 279 -3.76 23.07 -3.88
C ARG A 279 -2.47 22.82 -4.62
N THR A 280 -2.28 21.61 -5.08
CA THR A 280 -1.12 21.22 -5.87
C THR A 280 -1.52 20.55 -7.19
N TYR A 281 -0.55 20.41 -8.09
CA TYR A 281 -0.73 19.75 -9.38
C TYR A 281 0.23 18.56 -9.46
N LYS A 282 -0.34 17.35 -9.57
CA LYS A 282 0.45 16.14 -9.78
C LYS A 282 1.25 16.22 -11.08
N GLY A 283 2.51 15.78 -11.03
CA GLY A 283 3.36 15.73 -12.21
C GLY A 283 4.01 17.04 -12.61
N ARG A 284 3.85 18.12 -11.82
CA ARG A 284 4.34 19.47 -12.12
C ARG A 284 5.80 19.50 -12.55
N GLY A 285 6.07 20.15 -13.70
CA GLY A 285 7.40 20.29 -14.27
C GLY A 285 7.85 19.12 -15.14
N TYR A 286 6.99 18.09 -15.33
CA TYR A 286 7.25 17.02 -16.28
C TYR A 286 6.02 16.79 -17.17
N LYS A 287 6.12 17.22 -18.42
CA LYS A 287 5.01 17.27 -19.39
C LYS A 287 4.15 16.00 -19.45
N TYR A 288 4.79 14.84 -19.46
CA TYR A 288 4.07 13.57 -19.57
C TYR A 288 3.27 13.25 -18.30
N ALA A 289 3.84 13.55 -17.12
CA ALA A 289 3.16 13.33 -15.85
C ALA A 289 2.04 14.35 -15.60
N GLU A 290 2.17 15.58 -16.08
CA GLU A 290 1.09 16.59 -16.04
C GLU A 290 -0.13 16.17 -16.88
N ASN A 291 0.13 15.59 -18.07
CA ASN A 291 -0.93 15.17 -18.99
C ASN A 291 -1.62 13.86 -18.57
N ALA A 292 -0.90 12.96 -17.88
CA ALA A 292 -1.40 11.65 -17.49
C ALA A 292 -0.98 11.27 -16.05
N PRO A 293 -1.37 12.05 -15.02
CA PRO A 293 -0.87 11.87 -13.65
C PRO A 293 -1.19 10.50 -13.04
N SER A 294 -2.24 9.84 -13.48
CA SER A 294 -2.60 8.48 -13.03
C SER A 294 -1.59 7.43 -13.51
N VAL A 295 -1.12 7.54 -14.75
CA VAL A 295 -0.08 6.67 -15.32
C VAL A 295 1.23 6.84 -14.55
N TYR A 296 1.54 8.09 -14.18
CA TYR A 296 2.77 8.44 -13.45
C TYR A 296 2.62 8.39 -11.93
N HIS A 297 1.56 7.75 -11.42
CA HIS A 297 1.40 7.55 -9.97
C HIS A 297 2.42 6.54 -9.43
N GLY A 298 2.56 5.38 -10.07
CA GLY A 298 3.54 4.36 -9.71
C GLY A 298 4.02 3.63 -10.96
N LEU A 299 5.30 3.74 -11.28
CA LEU A 299 5.90 3.33 -12.53
C LEU A 299 7.02 2.30 -12.33
N ALA A 300 7.22 1.42 -13.32
CA ALA A 300 8.51 0.80 -13.56
C ALA A 300 9.47 1.80 -14.21
N ALA A 301 10.73 1.43 -14.39
CA ALA A 301 11.69 2.23 -15.14
C ALA A 301 11.17 2.54 -16.56
N PHE A 302 11.45 3.74 -17.06
CA PHE A 302 10.93 4.22 -18.34
C PHE A 302 11.90 5.18 -19.04
N ASP A 303 11.72 5.36 -20.35
CA ASP A 303 12.50 6.34 -21.13
C ASP A 303 12.00 7.76 -20.83
N ARG A 304 12.86 8.57 -20.23
CA ARG A 304 12.54 9.94 -19.84
C ARG A 304 12.08 10.82 -21.00
N GLU A 305 12.70 10.66 -22.19
CA GLU A 305 12.44 11.53 -23.35
C GLU A 305 11.13 11.13 -24.08
N LYS A 306 10.74 9.85 -23.99
CA LYS A 306 9.54 9.30 -24.64
C LYS A 306 8.34 9.22 -23.69
N GLY A 307 8.59 9.30 -22.38
CA GLY A 307 7.61 9.04 -21.35
C GLY A 307 7.37 7.54 -21.13
N ALA A 308 6.49 7.23 -20.17
CA ALA A 308 6.07 5.86 -19.93
C ALA A 308 5.23 5.35 -21.12
N GLY A 309 5.63 4.22 -21.71
CA GLY A 309 4.84 3.57 -22.74
C GLY A 309 3.53 3.01 -22.20
N GLU A 310 2.55 2.77 -23.08
CA GLU A 310 1.27 2.11 -22.76
C GLU A 310 1.44 0.59 -22.50
N ALA A 311 2.39 0.19 -21.70
CA ALA A 311 2.57 -1.22 -21.38
C ALA A 311 1.60 -1.62 -20.24
N ILE A 312 0.36 -1.93 -20.58
CA ILE A 312 -0.49 -2.77 -19.73
C ILE A 312 0.14 -4.17 -19.78
N ALA A 313 0.96 -4.50 -18.81
CA ALA A 313 1.48 -5.85 -18.67
C ALA A 313 0.28 -6.76 -18.40
N LYS A 314 -0.08 -7.60 -19.39
CA LYS A 314 -1.09 -8.65 -19.21
C LYS A 314 -0.62 -9.56 -18.08
N GLY A 315 -1.30 -9.55 -16.96
CA GLY A 315 -1.02 -10.31 -15.76
C GLY A 315 -2.31 -10.74 -15.07
N PHE A 316 -2.20 -11.24 -13.84
CA PHE A 316 -3.36 -11.73 -13.09
C PHE A 316 -4.46 -10.67 -12.91
N SER A 317 -4.11 -9.41 -12.62
CA SER A 317 -5.11 -8.33 -12.50
C SER A 317 -5.89 -8.12 -13.81
N HIS A 318 -5.22 -8.24 -14.98
CA HIS A 318 -5.89 -8.13 -16.28
C HIS A 318 -6.81 -9.34 -16.52
N ALA A 319 -6.32 -10.58 -16.28
CA ALA A 319 -7.11 -11.79 -16.40
C ALA A 319 -8.36 -11.77 -15.48
N PHE A 320 -8.20 -11.24 -14.27
CA PHE A 320 -9.33 -10.99 -13.35
C PHE A 320 -10.36 -10.04 -13.96
N GLY A 321 -9.94 -8.88 -14.47
CA GLY A 321 -10.85 -7.90 -15.09
C GLY A 321 -11.61 -8.46 -16.30
N GLU A 322 -10.92 -9.20 -17.20
CA GLU A 322 -11.55 -9.87 -18.35
C GLU A 322 -12.58 -10.92 -17.90
N THR A 323 -12.23 -11.73 -16.89
CA THR A 323 -13.14 -12.73 -16.31
C THR A 323 -14.37 -12.07 -15.70
N MET A 324 -14.18 -10.99 -14.91
CA MET A 324 -15.30 -10.25 -14.31
C MET A 324 -16.24 -9.66 -15.37
N CYS A 325 -15.71 -9.12 -16.47
CA CYS A 325 -16.52 -8.64 -17.59
C CYS A 325 -17.32 -9.77 -18.25
N THR A 326 -16.72 -10.95 -18.42
CA THR A 326 -17.37 -12.11 -19.02
C THR A 326 -18.53 -12.60 -18.14
N ILE A 327 -18.30 -12.79 -16.85
CA ILE A 327 -19.33 -13.26 -15.91
C ILE A 327 -20.45 -12.23 -15.76
N ALA A 328 -20.13 -10.93 -15.71
CA ALA A 328 -21.12 -9.86 -15.60
C ALA A 328 -22.06 -9.78 -16.80
N GLY A 329 -21.60 -10.25 -17.98
CA GLY A 329 -22.42 -10.32 -19.18
C GLY A 329 -23.59 -11.30 -19.09
N VAL A 330 -23.48 -12.32 -18.23
CA VAL A 330 -24.50 -13.37 -18.04
C VAL A 330 -25.11 -13.39 -16.64
N ASN A 331 -24.57 -12.63 -15.70
CA ASN A 331 -25.07 -12.55 -14.32
C ASN A 331 -25.34 -11.10 -13.91
N GLU A 332 -26.61 -10.70 -13.92
CA GLU A 332 -27.02 -9.33 -13.57
C GLU A 332 -26.88 -8.99 -12.08
N LYS A 333 -26.80 -9.99 -11.19
CA LYS A 333 -26.62 -9.78 -9.76
C LYS A 333 -25.17 -9.48 -9.37
N LEU A 334 -24.21 -9.77 -10.27
CA LEU A 334 -22.81 -9.53 -10.01
C LEU A 334 -22.53 -8.02 -9.96
N CYS A 335 -21.89 -7.58 -8.90
CA CYS A 335 -21.38 -6.23 -8.76
C CYS A 335 -19.94 -6.24 -8.21
N VAL A 336 -19.20 -5.20 -8.51
CA VAL A 336 -17.79 -5.08 -8.12
C VAL A 336 -17.59 -3.85 -7.25
N VAL A 337 -16.84 -4.04 -6.17
CA VAL A 337 -16.44 -2.98 -5.24
C VAL A 337 -14.92 -2.90 -5.23
N THR A 338 -14.36 -1.70 -5.18
CA THR A 338 -12.93 -1.47 -4.97
C THR A 338 -12.71 -0.25 -4.08
N ALA A 339 -11.53 -0.14 -3.49
CA ALA A 339 -11.14 0.96 -2.62
C ALA A 339 -10.00 1.78 -3.26
N ALA A 340 -10.34 2.63 -4.24
CA ALA A 340 -9.42 3.46 -5.03
C ALA A 340 -8.36 2.65 -5.84
N MET A 341 -8.65 1.40 -6.18
CA MET A 341 -7.72 0.49 -6.87
C MET A 341 -8.23 0.02 -8.25
N GLU A 342 -9.16 0.75 -8.88
CA GLU A 342 -9.78 0.39 -10.17
C GLU A 342 -8.78 -0.11 -11.22
N SER A 343 -7.85 0.74 -11.63
CA SER A 343 -6.87 0.39 -12.66
C SER A 343 -5.88 -0.68 -12.19
N GLY A 344 -5.48 -0.62 -10.92
CA GLY A 344 -4.51 -1.54 -10.34
C GLY A 344 -5.02 -2.98 -10.21
N THR A 345 -6.33 -3.18 -10.12
CA THR A 345 -7.00 -4.49 -10.09
C THR A 345 -7.59 -4.89 -11.44
N GLY A 346 -7.32 -4.13 -12.53
CA GLY A 346 -7.75 -4.46 -13.88
C GLY A 346 -9.22 -4.22 -14.17
N LEU A 347 -9.90 -3.36 -13.41
CA LEU A 347 -11.36 -3.17 -13.47
C LEU A 347 -11.83 -2.01 -14.35
N THR A 348 -10.94 -1.35 -15.08
CA THR A 348 -11.31 -0.20 -15.94
C THR A 348 -12.36 -0.58 -16.99
N ASP A 349 -12.18 -1.70 -17.70
CA ASP A 349 -13.14 -2.19 -18.69
C ASP A 349 -14.48 -2.56 -18.05
N PHE A 350 -14.46 -3.13 -16.85
CA PHE A 350 -15.68 -3.44 -16.09
C PHE A 350 -16.43 -2.16 -15.73
N HIS A 351 -15.75 -1.14 -15.24
CA HIS A 351 -16.34 0.16 -14.91
C HIS A 351 -16.98 0.81 -16.14
N GLU A 352 -16.31 0.79 -17.28
CA GLU A 352 -16.85 1.36 -18.52
C GLU A 352 -18.11 0.62 -19.01
N LYS A 353 -18.10 -0.72 -18.99
CA LYS A 353 -19.20 -1.54 -19.49
C LYS A 353 -20.37 -1.66 -18.52
N TYR A 354 -20.11 -1.73 -17.23
CA TYR A 354 -21.12 -2.05 -16.19
C TYR A 354 -21.18 -1.00 -15.09
N ARG A 355 -21.17 0.27 -15.43
CA ARG A 355 -21.07 1.43 -14.55
C ARG A 355 -22.03 1.41 -13.35
N SER A 356 -23.28 0.92 -13.51
CA SER A 356 -24.27 0.82 -12.44
C SER A 356 -24.01 -0.29 -11.42
N ARG A 357 -23.07 -1.18 -11.71
CA ARG A 357 -22.67 -2.33 -10.89
C ARG A 357 -21.20 -2.25 -10.44
N PHE A 358 -20.58 -1.12 -10.66
CA PHE A 358 -19.21 -0.81 -10.21
C PHE A 358 -19.26 0.27 -9.13
N PHE A 359 -18.55 0.02 -8.02
CA PHE A 359 -18.51 0.92 -6.86
C PHE A 359 -17.06 1.12 -6.42
N ASP A 360 -16.51 2.31 -6.67
CA ASP A 360 -15.30 2.75 -6.01
C ASP A 360 -15.69 3.53 -4.75
N VAL A 361 -15.28 3.06 -3.59
CA VAL A 361 -15.64 3.65 -2.29
C VAL A 361 -14.60 4.64 -1.76
N GLY A 362 -13.54 4.91 -2.53
CA GLY A 362 -12.36 5.64 -2.06
C GLY A 362 -11.44 4.75 -1.22
N ILE A 363 -10.47 5.34 -0.52
CA ILE A 363 -9.55 4.57 0.31
C ILE A 363 -10.24 4.25 1.64
N ALA A 364 -11.12 3.24 1.63
CA ALA A 364 -11.99 2.88 2.75
C ALA A 364 -12.32 1.38 2.72
N GLU A 365 -11.33 0.54 3.00
CA GLU A 365 -11.44 -0.92 2.88
C GLU A 365 -12.45 -1.50 3.88
N GLU A 366 -12.52 -0.97 5.10
CA GLU A 366 -13.47 -1.35 6.14
C GLU A 366 -14.92 -1.10 5.65
N HIS A 367 -15.16 0.10 5.09
CA HIS A 367 -16.45 0.45 4.50
C HIS A 367 -16.77 -0.46 3.31
N ALA A 368 -15.78 -0.82 2.49
CA ALA A 368 -15.98 -1.68 1.32
C ALA A 368 -16.57 -3.04 1.71
N VAL A 369 -16.03 -3.70 2.75
CA VAL A 369 -16.52 -5.00 3.21
C VAL A 369 -17.94 -4.87 3.77
N THR A 370 -18.20 -3.90 4.65
CA THR A 370 -19.53 -3.64 5.21
C THR A 370 -20.54 -3.28 4.11
N PHE A 371 -20.12 -2.50 3.10
CA PHE A 371 -20.95 -2.19 1.93
C PHE A 371 -21.27 -3.44 1.10
N CYS A 372 -20.28 -4.32 0.88
CA CYS A 372 -20.52 -5.63 0.25
C CYS A 372 -21.53 -6.48 1.04
N ALA A 373 -21.45 -6.46 2.38
CA ALA A 373 -22.44 -7.15 3.23
C ALA A 373 -23.86 -6.62 2.97
N GLY A 374 -24.02 -5.29 2.87
CA GLY A 374 -25.30 -4.66 2.51
C GLY A 374 -25.80 -5.08 1.13
N LEU A 375 -24.92 -5.11 0.12
CA LEU A 375 -25.25 -5.56 -1.23
C LEU A 375 -25.69 -7.04 -1.25
N ALA A 376 -24.94 -7.90 -0.56
CA ALA A 376 -25.24 -9.33 -0.44
C ALA A 376 -26.60 -9.55 0.27
N ARG A 377 -26.87 -8.81 1.34
CA ARG A 377 -28.16 -8.85 2.03
C ARG A 377 -29.32 -8.41 1.13
N GLY A 378 -29.06 -7.48 0.19
CA GLY A 378 -29.99 -7.04 -0.85
C GLY A 378 -30.13 -8.03 -2.02
N GLY A 379 -29.48 -9.18 -2.01
CA GLY A 379 -29.57 -10.22 -3.04
C GLY A 379 -28.62 -10.06 -4.23
N MET A 380 -27.63 -9.16 -4.12
CA MET A 380 -26.54 -9.03 -5.09
C MET A 380 -25.40 -10.01 -4.75
N ILE A 381 -24.47 -10.18 -5.70
CA ILE A 381 -23.25 -10.97 -5.53
C ILE A 381 -22.07 -10.00 -5.63
N PRO A 382 -21.61 -9.41 -4.51
CA PRO A 382 -20.49 -8.48 -4.50
C PRO A 382 -19.16 -9.20 -4.58
N VAL A 383 -18.27 -8.66 -5.44
CA VAL A 383 -16.84 -9.01 -5.51
C VAL A 383 -16.04 -7.79 -5.08
N PHE A 384 -15.32 -7.89 -3.96
CA PHE A 384 -14.44 -6.83 -3.48
C PHE A 384 -13.01 -7.07 -3.98
N ALA A 385 -12.53 -6.23 -4.88
CA ALA A 385 -11.19 -6.26 -5.43
C ALA A 385 -10.26 -5.34 -4.64
N VAL A 386 -9.23 -5.91 -4.02
CA VAL A 386 -8.36 -5.23 -3.07
C VAL A 386 -6.96 -5.83 -3.07
N TYR A 387 -5.92 -5.02 -2.82
CA TYR A 387 -4.58 -5.56 -2.61
C TYR A 387 -4.48 -6.28 -1.26
N SER A 388 -3.77 -7.41 -1.26
CA SER A 388 -3.60 -8.26 -0.08
C SER A 388 -3.21 -7.47 1.18
N THR A 389 -2.21 -6.61 1.08
CA THR A 389 -1.75 -5.80 2.22
C THR A 389 -2.82 -4.85 2.76
N PHE A 390 -3.69 -4.29 1.90
CA PHE A 390 -4.73 -3.35 2.33
C PHE A 390 -5.97 -4.05 2.89
N LEU A 391 -6.22 -5.31 2.51
CA LEU A 391 -7.31 -6.11 3.08
C LEU A 391 -7.19 -6.30 4.60
N GLN A 392 -5.98 -6.20 5.17
CA GLN A 392 -5.74 -6.28 6.62
C GLN A 392 -6.61 -5.29 7.41
N ARG A 393 -6.94 -4.13 6.83
CA ARG A 393 -7.77 -3.10 7.48
C ARG A 393 -9.19 -3.55 7.74
N ALA A 394 -9.71 -4.44 6.92
CA ALA A 394 -11.10 -4.90 6.98
C ALA A 394 -11.27 -6.24 7.71
N TYR A 395 -10.29 -6.67 8.51
CA TYR A 395 -10.31 -7.97 9.17
C TYR A 395 -11.49 -8.13 10.13
N ASP A 396 -11.82 -7.12 10.92
CA ASP A 396 -12.98 -7.10 11.80
C ASP A 396 -14.29 -7.25 10.99
N GLN A 397 -14.42 -6.48 9.90
CA GLN A 397 -15.63 -6.50 9.06
C GLN A 397 -15.82 -7.83 8.33
N LEU A 398 -14.72 -8.54 7.99
CA LEU A 398 -14.81 -9.89 7.44
C LEU A 398 -15.44 -10.88 8.44
N ILE A 399 -15.08 -10.77 9.73
CA ILE A 399 -15.61 -11.62 10.79
C ILE A 399 -17.04 -11.21 11.13
N HIS A 400 -17.27 -9.93 11.47
CA HIS A 400 -18.52 -9.45 12.04
C HIS A 400 -19.60 -9.23 10.97
N ASP A 401 -19.26 -8.55 9.86
CA ASP A 401 -20.25 -8.15 8.86
C ASP A 401 -20.39 -9.21 7.74
N GLY A 402 -19.35 -10.00 7.49
CA GLY A 402 -19.35 -11.08 6.52
C GLY A 402 -19.72 -12.43 7.11
N ALA A 403 -18.78 -13.06 7.83
CA ALA A 403 -18.88 -14.44 8.30
C ALA A 403 -20.04 -14.65 9.31
N LEU A 404 -20.09 -13.84 10.36
CA LEU A 404 -21.14 -13.93 11.39
C LEU A 404 -22.56 -13.78 10.80
N GLN A 405 -22.70 -13.00 9.73
CA GLN A 405 -23.98 -12.75 9.06
C GLN A 405 -24.32 -13.78 7.98
N HIS A 406 -23.43 -14.72 7.71
CA HIS A 406 -23.56 -15.71 6.63
C HIS A 406 -23.90 -15.05 5.27
N LEU A 407 -23.20 -13.98 4.92
CA LEU A 407 -23.44 -13.22 3.69
C LEU A 407 -22.46 -13.61 2.59
N LYS A 408 -22.96 -13.74 1.36
CA LYS A 408 -22.15 -14.10 0.22
C LYS A 408 -21.31 -12.91 -0.25
N ILE A 409 -20.04 -12.92 0.11
CA ILE A 409 -19.05 -11.92 -0.31
C ILE A 409 -17.85 -12.66 -0.93
N ILE A 410 -17.36 -12.17 -2.06
CA ILE A 410 -16.21 -12.73 -2.74
C ILE A 410 -15.08 -11.69 -2.68
N LEU A 411 -13.93 -12.07 -2.14
CA LEU A 411 -12.74 -11.23 -2.07
C LEU A 411 -11.79 -11.61 -3.22
N ALA A 412 -11.52 -10.69 -4.12
CA ALA A 412 -10.47 -10.80 -5.13
C ALA A 412 -9.21 -10.14 -4.57
N VAL A 413 -8.32 -10.95 -3.99
CA VAL A 413 -7.15 -10.51 -3.24
C VAL A 413 -5.95 -10.47 -4.19
N ASP A 414 -5.74 -9.31 -4.79
CA ASP A 414 -4.65 -9.04 -5.71
C ASP A 414 -3.33 -8.82 -4.97
N ARG A 415 -2.22 -9.06 -5.61
CA ARG A 415 -0.86 -8.88 -5.06
C ARG A 415 -0.58 -9.71 -3.81
N ALA A 416 -1.13 -10.93 -3.76
CA ALA A 416 -0.80 -11.89 -2.72
C ALA A 416 0.65 -12.40 -2.86
N GLY A 417 1.36 -12.55 -1.74
CA GLY A 417 2.76 -12.93 -1.70
C GLY A 417 3.72 -11.74 -1.82
N VAL A 418 4.93 -11.99 -2.30
CA VAL A 418 5.99 -10.99 -2.46
C VAL A 418 5.70 -10.10 -3.67
N VAL A 419 5.67 -8.77 -3.45
CA VAL A 419 5.38 -7.79 -4.51
C VAL A 419 6.59 -6.99 -4.98
N GLY A 420 7.71 -7.04 -4.24
CA GLY A 420 8.99 -6.50 -4.68
C GLY A 420 9.31 -5.09 -4.16
N GLU A 421 9.39 -4.14 -5.06
CA GLU A 421 10.09 -2.86 -4.86
C GLU A 421 9.40 -1.88 -3.89
N ASP A 422 8.13 -2.10 -3.56
CA ASP A 422 7.40 -1.29 -2.57
C ASP A 422 7.66 -1.73 -1.12
N GLY A 423 8.30 -2.89 -0.94
CA GLY A 423 8.93 -3.32 0.32
C GLY A 423 7.96 -3.62 1.45
N GLN A 424 8.45 -3.39 2.67
CA GLN A 424 7.88 -3.86 3.94
C GLN A 424 6.38 -3.60 4.11
N THR A 425 5.89 -2.49 3.61
CA THR A 425 4.50 -2.04 3.82
C THR A 425 3.53 -2.57 2.77
N HIS A 426 4.03 -3.15 1.68
CA HIS A 426 3.21 -3.56 0.54
C HIS A 426 3.23 -5.06 0.26
N GLN A 427 4.08 -5.84 0.94
CA GLN A 427 4.12 -7.29 0.77
C GLN A 427 2.79 -7.93 1.17
N GLY A 428 2.22 -8.76 0.30
CA GLY A 428 0.95 -9.47 0.50
C GLY A 428 1.15 -10.84 1.16
N VAL A 429 1.88 -10.89 2.26
CA VAL A 429 2.33 -12.16 2.87
C VAL A 429 1.54 -12.59 4.09
N PHE A 430 0.66 -11.73 4.61
CA PHE A 430 -0.12 -12.00 5.83
C PHE A 430 -1.52 -12.54 5.54
N ASP A 431 -2.04 -12.41 4.31
CA ASP A 431 -3.43 -12.69 3.95
C ASP A 431 -3.86 -14.14 4.22
N ALA A 432 -3.05 -15.14 3.84
CA ALA A 432 -3.37 -16.53 4.09
C ALA A 432 -3.53 -16.82 5.59
N ALA A 433 -2.66 -16.25 6.43
CA ALA A 433 -2.68 -16.44 7.87
C ALA A 433 -3.92 -15.83 8.54
N PHE A 434 -4.24 -14.56 8.25
CA PHE A 434 -5.41 -13.95 8.90
C PHE A 434 -6.75 -14.42 8.30
N LEU A 435 -6.83 -14.69 7.00
CA LEU A 435 -8.04 -15.23 6.38
C LEU A 435 -8.39 -16.61 6.93
N ARG A 436 -7.39 -17.44 7.25
CA ARG A 436 -7.62 -18.76 7.86
C ARG A 436 -8.40 -18.70 9.18
N THR A 437 -8.33 -17.59 9.91
CA THR A 437 -9.02 -17.42 11.18
C THR A 437 -10.46 -16.92 11.04
N VAL A 438 -10.87 -16.52 9.83
CA VAL A 438 -12.24 -16.09 9.55
C VAL A 438 -13.15 -17.33 9.43
N PRO A 439 -14.23 -17.45 10.25
CA PRO A 439 -15.09 -18.63 10.21
C PRO A 439 -15.72 -18.86 8.83
N ASP A 440 -15.81 -20.11 8.43
CA ASP A 440 -16.49 -20.59 7.22
C ASP A 440 -16.02 -19.95 5.90
N ILE A 441 -14.83 -19.32 5.88
CA ILE A 441 -14.25 -18.81 4.65
C ILE A 441 -13.67 -19.94 3.79
N HIS A 442 -13.85 -19.83 2.47
CA HIS A 442 -13.11 -20.63 1.51
C HIS A 442 -12.06 -19.77 0.80
N VAL A 443 -10.78 -20.15 0.89
CA VAL A 443 -9.68 -19.41 0.27
C VAL A 443 -9.04 -20.24 -0.84
N TYR A 444 -8.99 -19.68 -2.03
CA TYR A 444 -8.37 -20.26 -3.22
C TYR A 444 -7.08 -19.53 -3.58
N ALA A 445 -6.12 -20.27 -4.12
CA ALA A 445 -4.82 -19.74 -4.55
C ALA A 445 -4.45 -20.26 -5.94
N PRO A 446 -5.04 -19.70 -7.03
CA PRO A 446 -4.75 -20.13 -8.39
C PRO A 446 -3.29 -19.85 -8.76
N THR A 447 -2.73 -20.73 -9.60
CA THR A 447 -1.40 -20.58 -10.20
C THR A 447 -1.48 -19.98 -11.61
N TYR A 448 -2.57 -20.21 -12.31
CA TYR A 448 -2.75 -19.86 -13.72
C TYR A 448 -4.04 -19.05 -13.94
N TYR A 449 -4.13 -18.33 -15.07
CA TYR A 449 -5.27 -17.46 -15.39
C TYR A 449 -6.58 -18.24 -15.56
N ASP A 450 -6.51 -19.42 -16.15
CA ASP A 450 -7.68 -20.31 -16.29
C ASP A 450 -8.18 -20.80 -14.92
N GLU A 451 -7.28 -21.12 -13.98
CA GLU A 451 -7.67 -21.45 -12.61
C GLU A 451 -8.31 -20.25 -11.89
N LEU A 452 -7.79 -19.04 -12.09
CA LEU A 452 -8.39 -17.83 -11.54
C LEU A 452 -9.82 -17.67 -12.06
N SER A 453 -10.03 -17.85 -13.36
CA SER A 453 -11.34 -17.75 -13.99
C SER A 453 -12.32 -18.81 -13.45
N ASP A 454 -11.89 -20.07 -13.38
CA ASP A 454 -12.71 -21.17 -12.86
C ASP A 454 -13.05 -20.97 -11.37
N ASN A 455 -12.06 -20.60 -10.56
CA ASN A 455 -12.29 -20.34 -9.13
C ASN A 455 -13.27 -19.18 -8.90
N LEU A 456 -13.22 -18.13 -9.74
CA LEU A 456 -14.19 -17.02 -9.68
C LEU A 456 -15.60 -17.51 -10.02
N ASP A 457 -15.75 -18.28 -11.07
CA ASP A 457 -17.03 -18.83 -11.50
C ASP A 457 -17.61 -19.80 -10.44
N ASP A 458 -16.76 -20.67 -9.88
CA ASP A 458 -17.12 -21.57 -8.79
C ASP A 458 -17.55 -20.81 -7.53
N CYS A 459 -16.84 -19.75 -7.13
CA CYS A 459 -17.23 -18.93 -5.98
C CYS A 459 -18.55 -18.21 -6.21
N ILE A 460 -18.81 -17.71 -7.43
CA ILE A 460 -20.05 -17.01 -7.78
C ILE A 460 -21.25 -17.99 -7.76
N LYS A 461 -21.07 -19.21 -8.25
CA LYS A 461 -22.11 -20.26 -8.28
C LYS A 461 -22.25 -21.03 -6.96
N GLY A 462 -21.17 -21.12 -6.19
CA GLY A 462 -21.08 -21.92 -4.98
C GLY A 462 -22.06 -21.49 -3.89
N GLU A 463 -22.33 -22.38 -2.95
CA GLU A 463 -23.31 -22.20 -1.87
C GLU A 463 -22.70 -21.60 -0.60
N ASN A 464 -21.36 -21.58 -0.46
CA ASN A 464 -20.72 -20.99 0.70
C ASN A 464 -20.92 -19.46 0.76
N HIS A 465 -20.75 -18.89 1.93
CA HIS A 465 -21.04 -17.48 2.17
C HIS A 465 -19.84 -16.60 1.88
N LEU A 466 -18.65 -16.92 2.38
CA LEU A 466 -17.48 -16.09 2.26
C LEU A 466 -16.37 -16.80 1.46
N TYR A 467 -15.90 -16.12 0.42
CA TYR A 467 -14.83 -16.61 -0.45
C TYR A 467 -13.69 -15.60 -0.56
N ALA A 468 -12.47 -16.08 -0.68
CA ALA A 468 -11.32 -15.29 -1.09
C ALA A 468 -10.55 -16.03 -2.19
N ILE A 469 -10.15 -15.30 -3.22
CA ILE A 469 -9.27 -15.79 -4.29
C ILE A 469 -8.04 -14.91 -4.26
N ARG A 470 -6.92 -15.47 -3.83
CA ARG A 470 -5.65 -14.76 -3.72
C ARG A 470 -4.72 -15.08 -4.89
N TYR A 471 -4.27 -14.06 -5.60
CA TYR A 471 -3.42 -14.20 -6.77
C TYR A 471 -2.27 -13.19 -6.75
N PRO A 472 -1.10 -13.55 -7.35
CA PRO A 472 0.10 -12.73 -7.27
C PRO A 472 0.07 -11.54 -8.25
N ARG A 473 0.92 -10.55 -7.99
CA ARG A 473 1.29 -9.54 -8.99
C ARG A 473 2.12 -10.20 -10.11
N GLY A 474 1.85 -9.82 -11.36
CA GLY A 474 2.64 -10.24 -12.52
C GLY A 474 1.96 -11.26 -13.40
N LYS A 475 2.78 -11.97 -14.19
CA LYS A 475 2.32 -12.98 -15.17
C LYS A 475 2.38 -14.38 -14.58
N GLU A 476 1.73 -15.32 -15.28
CA GLU A 476 1.98 -16.75 -15.08
C GLU A 476 3.45 -17.07 -15.26
N LEU A 477 3.92 -18.02 -14.46
CA LEU A 477 5.25 -18.59 -14.56
C LEU A 477 5.19 -19.94 -15.31
N TYR A 478 6.17 -20.82 -15.06
CA TYR A 478 6.25 -22.12 -15.70
C TYR A 478 4.96 -22.94 -15.53
N ARG A 479 4.50 -23.56 -16.61
CA ARG A 479 3.35 -24.47 -16.64
C ARG A 479 3.75 -25.78 -17.31
N PRO A 480 3.66 -26.94 -16.61
CA PRO A 480 3.95 -28.24 -17.21
C PRO A 480 3.00 -28.54 -18.39
N GLU A 481 3.53 -29.17 -19.45
CA GLU A 481 2.74 -29.49 -20.66
C GLU A 481 1.55 -30.43 -20.38
N ASN A 482 1.69 -31.33 -19.40
CA ASN A 482 0.66 -32.28 -19.00
C ASN A 482 -0.31 -31.73 -17.94
N TYR A 483 -0.22 -30.44 -17.61
CA TYR A 483 -1.12 -29.82 -16.65
C TYR A 483 -2.52 -29.67 -17.25
N THR A 484 -3.52 -30.26 -16.56
CA THR A 484 -4.93 -30.16 -16.93
C THR A 484 -5.75 -29.56 -15.79
N LEU A 485 -6.55 -28.56 -16.12
CA LEU A 485 -7.49 -27.95 -15.20
C LEU A 485 -8.63 -28.95 -14.87
N SER A 486 -9.01 -29.08 -13.60
CA SER A 486 -10.03 -30.06 -13.19
C SER A 486 -10.98 -29.60 -12.10
N GLY A 487 -10.90 -28.32 -11.65
CA GLY A 487 -11.79 -27.76 -10.63
C GLY A 487 -11.66 -28.41 -9.23
N LYS A 488 -10.63 -29.22 -8.98
CA LYS A 488 -10.45 -29.92 -7.70
C LYS A 488 -9.85 -29.00 -6.64
N PRO A 489 -10.11 -29.24 -5.34
CA PRO A 489 -9.51 -28.47 -4.25
C PRO A 489 -8.00 -28.68 -4.13
N PHE A 490 -7.47 -29.80 -4.63
CA PHE A 490 -6.02 -30.07 -4.73
C PHE A 490 -5.71 -31.03 -5.88
N TYR A 491 -4.44 -31.05 -6.27
CA TYR A 491 -3.89 -31.91 -7.33
C TYR A 491 -2.65 -32.63 -6.83
N VAL A 492 -2.40 -33.83 -7.39
CA VAL A 492 -1.20 -34.61 -7.10
C VAL A 492 -0.49 -34.94 -8.41
N PHE A 493 0.80 -34.60 -8.46
CA PHE A 493 1.68 -34.86 -9.60
C PHE A 493 2.84 -35.75 -9.17
N GLY A 494 3.36 -36.58 -10.09
CA GLY A 494 4.42 -37.53 -9.81
C GLY A 494 3.89 -38.88 -9.33
N THR A 495 4.80 -39.77 -8.96
CA THR A 495 4.53 -41.19 -8.64
C THR A 495 4.38 -41.41 -7.14
N GLU A 496 3.69 -42.51 -6.76
CA GLU A 496 3.48 -42.85 -5.32
C GLU A 496 4.75 -43.32 -4.63
N ASP A 497 5.75 -43.79 -5.37
CA ASP A 497 7.06 -44.28 -4.86
C ASP A 497 8.09 -43.13 -4.73
N ALA A 498 7.67 -41.88 -4.78
CA ALA A 498 8.56 -40.73 -4.58
C ALA A 498 9.15 -40.69 -3.17
N SER A 499 10.44 -40.40 -3.09
CA SER A 499 11.17 -40.25 -1.81
C SER A 499 10.86 -38.93 -1.08
N VAL A 500 10.36 -37.94 -1.81
CA VAL A 500 10.01 -36.64 -1.29
C VAL A 500 8.71 -36.11 -1.93
N THR A 501 7.90 -35.44 -1.13
CA THR A 501 6.73 -34.72 -1.60
C THR A 501 6.87 -33.23 -1.30
N LEU A 502 6.75 -32.38 -2.32
CA LEU A 502 6.61 -30.94 -2.18
C LEU A 502 5.13 -30.60 -2.06
N VAL A 503 4.73 -29.89 -1.02
CA VAL A 503 3.38 -29.37 -0.85
C VAL A 503 3.43 -27.87 -1.05
N THR A 504 2.50 -27.30 -1.84
CA THR A 504 2.52 -25.88 -2.14
C THR A 504 1.20 -25.37 -2.71
N TYR A 505 1.12 -24.05 -2.96
CA TYR A 505 -0.02 -23.40 -3.59
C TYR A 505 0.39 -22.13 -4.36
N GLY A 506 -0.51 -21.62 -5.17
CA GLY A 506 -0.31 -20.40 -5.94
C GLY A 506 0.93 -20.51 -6.84
N ARG A 507 1.65 -19.41 -7.06
CA ARG A 507 2.81 -19.42 -7.97
C ARG A 507 3.96 -20.31 -7.52
N MET A 508 4.02 -20.70 -6.24
CA MET A 508 5.04 -21.65 -5.75
C MET A 508 4.94 -23.00 -6.45
N PHE A 509 3.77 -23.36 -6.99
CA PHE A 509 3.60 -24.57 -7.78
C PHE A 509 4.46 -24.57 -9.05
N SER A 510 4.59 -23.44 -9.75
CA SER A 510 5.47 -23.34 -10.93
C SER A 510 6.93 -23.64 -10.57
N PHE A 511 7.43 -23.08 -9.47
CA PHE A 511 8.78 -23.35 -8.98
C PHE A 511 8.95 -24.81 -8.54
N ALA A 512 7.94 -25.39 -7.90
CA ALA A 512 7.98 -26.80 -7.50
C ALA A 512 8.03 -27.75 -8.70
N CYS A 513 7.37 -27.42 -9.80
CA CYS A 513 7.45 -28.20 -11.05
C CYS A 513 8.86 -28.17 -11.65
N GLU A 514 9.46 -26.98 -11.79
CA GLU A 514 10.83 -26.84 -12.29
C GLU A 514 11.86 -27.52 -11.37
N ALA A 515 11.66 -27.43 -10.03
CA ALA A 515 12.50 -28.10 -9.06
C ALA A 515 12.39 -29.64 -9.18
N ALA A 516 11.16 -30.16 -9.33
CA ALA A 516 10.94 -31.59 -9.52
C ALA A 516 11.59 -32.12 -10.80
N GLU A 517 11.51 -31.37 -11.91
CA GLU A 517 12.20 -31.74 -13.17
C GLU A 517 13.73 -31.72 -13.02
N THR A 518 14.27 -30.82 -12.20
CA THR A 518 15.70 -30.76 -11.92
C THR A 518 16.14 -31.96 -11.08
N LEU A 519 15.40 -32.29 -10.04
CA LEU A 519 15.65 -33.45 -9.16
C LEU A 519 15.51 -34.78 -9.92
N GLU A 520 14.56 -34.88 -10.85
CA GLU A 520 14.39 -36.10 -11.67
C GLU A 520 15.61 -36.36 -12.56
N LYS A 521 16.25 -35.32 -13.12
CA LYS A 521 17.50 -35.44 -13.89
C LYS A 521 18.67 -35.97 -13.01
N GLU A 522 18.58 -35.75 -11.72
CA GLU A 522 19.54 -36.26 -10.70
C GLU A 522 19.15 -37.67 -10.17
N GLY A 523 18.04 -38.23 -10.64
CA GLY A 523 17.54 -39.55 -10.23
C GLY A 523 16.70 -39.53 -8.96
N ILE A 524 16.31 -38.33 -8.45
CA ILE A 524 15.47 -38.18 -7.26
C ILE A 524 14.02 -38.06 -7.69
N LYS A 525 13.20 -39.06 -7.36
CA LYS A 525 11.76 -39.02 -7.63
C LYS A 525 11.07 -38.07 -6.66
N CYS A 526 10.44 -37.05 -7.21
CA CYS A 526 9.71 -36.04 -6.49
C CYS A 526 8.21 -36.09 -6.80
N ARG A 527 7.37 -35.94 -5.79
CA ARG A 527 5.92 -35.80 -5.90
C ARG A 527 5.53 -34.37 -5.51
N ILE A 528 4.49 -33.82 -6.13
CA ILE A 528 3.96 -32.50 -5.79
C ILE A 528 2.50 -32.62 -5.41
N VAL A 529 2.12 -32.02 -4.27
CA VAL A 529 0.72 -31.79 -3.89
C VAL A 529 0.47 -30.28 -3.97
N LYS A 530 -0.29 -29.89 -4.95
CA LYS A 530 -0.73 -28.50 -5.17
C LYS A 530 -2.09 -28.29 -4.51
N LEU A 531 -2.18 -27.37 -3.58
CA LEU A 531 -3.45 -26.93 -3.01
C LEU A 531 -4.03 -25.81 -3.88
N ASN A 532 -5.22 -26.01 -4.45
CA ASN A 532 -5.96 -24.95 -5.13
C ASN A 532 -6.85 -24.20 -4.13
N ARG A 533 -7.54 -24.93 -3.24
CA ARG A 533 -8.19 -24.38 -2.06
C ARG A 533 -7.29 -24.60 -0.84
N ILE A 534 -6.85 -23.49 -0.25
CA ILE A 534 -5.92 -23.51 0.90
C ILE A 534 -6.66 -23.43 2.24
N VAL A 535 -7.91 -22.96 2.26
CA VAL A 535 -8.79 -22.91 3.45
C VAL A 535 -10.20 -23.31 3.03
N PRO A 536 -10.83 -24.27 3.70
CA PRO A 536 -10.19 -25.30 4.51
C PRO A 536 -9.36 -26.25 3.64
N ILE A 537 -8.25 -26.77 4.20
CA ILE A 537 -7.44 -27.78 3.53
C ILE A 537 -8.29 -29.06 3.37
N ASP A 538 -8.30 -29.63 2.15
CA ASP A 538 -8.99 -30.91 1.93
C ASP A 538 -8.24 -32.03 2.68
N PRO A 539 -8.89 -32.80 3.56
CA PRO A 539 -8.28 -33.90 4.28
C PRO A 539 -7.57 -34.92 3.39
N LYS A 540 -8.07 -35.13 2.17
CA LYS A 540 -7.46 -36.06 1.20
C LYS A 540 -6.10 -35.56 0.67
N ALA A 541 -5.86 -34.23 0.67
CA ALA A 541 -4.54 -33.70 0.34
C ALA A 541 -3.49 -34.11 1.36
N VAL A 542 -3.87 -34.16 2.65
CA VAL A 542 -3.01 -34.65 3.73
C VAL A 542 -2.82 -36.16 3.64
N GLU A 543 -3.91 -36.91 3.36
CA GLU A 543 -3.85 -38.37 3.17
C GLU A 543 -2.90 -38.75 2.02
N ALA A 544 -2.85 -37.94 0.96
CA ALA A 544 -2.01 -38.19 -0.19
C ALA A 544 -0.51 -38.23 0.13
N VAL A 545 -0.07 -37.63 1.22
CA VAL A 545 1.37 -37.57 1.61
C VAL A 545 1.75 -38.51 2.75
N LEU A 546 0.80 -39.18 3.41
CA LEU A 546 1.05 -39.97 4.62
C LEU A 546 2.08 -41.12 4.42
N ARG A 547 2.20 -41.65 3.21
CA ARG A 547 3.14 -42.73 2.87
C ARG A 547 4.52 -42.24 2.46
N CYS A 548 4.67 -40.96 2.17
CA CYS A 548 5.93 -40.38 1.75
C CYS A 548 6.84 -40.17 2.99
N PRO A 549 8.12 -40.61 2.98
CA PRO A 549 9.00 -40.45 4.13
C PRO A 549 9.36 -38.98 4.41
N THR A 550 9.37 -38.14 3.40
CA THR A 550 9.78 -36.72 3.51
C THR A 550 8.78 -35.83 2.83
N VAL A 551 8.24 -34.85 3.56
CA VAL A 551 7.28 -33.86 3.09
C VAL A 551 7.80 -32.46 3.38
N LEU A 552 7.98 -31.67 2.33
CA LEU A 552 8.42 -30.26 2.44
C LEU A 552 7.29 -29.35 1.98
N PHE A 553 6.88 -28.43 2.82
CA PHE A 553 5.85 -27.45 2.46
C PHE A 553 6.46 -26.10 2.15
N PHE A 554 6.18 -25.56 0.96
CA PHE A 554 6.65 -24.26 0.51
C PHE A 554 5.47 -23.30 0.37
N GLU A 555 5.49 -22.20 1.12
CA GLU A 555 4.47 -21.17 1.02
C GLU A 555 5.05 -19.75 0.96
N GLU A 556 4.48 -18.95 0.07
CA GLU A 556 4.76 -17.53 -0.07
C GLU A 556 3.84 -16.73 0.86
N GLY A 557 4.02 -16.95 2.14
CA GLY A 557 3.27 -16.38 3.24
C GLY A 557 4.08 -16.47 4.54
N VAL A 558 3.62 -15.75 5.57
CA VAL A 558 4.25 -15.85 6.89
C VAL A 558 4.06 -17.24 7.47
N ARG A 559 5.11 -17.78 8.09
CA ARG A 559 5.08 -19.09 8.74
C ARG A 559 4.05 -19.15 9.85
N GLN A 560 4.08 -18.17 10.75
CA GLN A 560 3.18 -18.12 11.91
C GLN A 560 1.72 -17.99 11.49
N GLY A 561 0.92 -18.98 11.86
CA GLY A 561 -0.48 -19.06 11.47
C GLY A 561 -0.70 -19.37 9.97
N GLY A 562 0.35 -19.70 9.23
CA GLY A 562 0.30 -20.05 7.82
C GLY A 562 -0.38 -21.40 7.52
N ILE A 563 -0.54 -21.68 6.25
CA ILE A 563 -1.19 -22.91 5.77
C ILE A 563 -0.32 -24.14 6.05
N ALA A 564 1.00 -23.97 5.96
CA ALA A 564 1.96 -25.05 6.25
C ALA A 564 1.89 -25.52 7.71
N GLU A 565 1.68 -24.61 8.68
CA GLU A 565 1.50 -25.00 10.08
C GLU A 565 0.22 -25.81 10.29
N GLU A 566 -0.88 -25.42 9.66
CA GLU A 566 -2.14 -26.19 9.72
C GLU A 566 -1.95 -27.57 9.08
N PHE A 567 -1.34 -27.64 7.90
CA PHE A 567 -1.05 -28.91 7.24
C PHE A 567 -0.21 -29.83 8.13
N GLY A 568 0.81 -29.28 8.81
CA GLY A 568 1.63 -30.00 9.78
C GLY A 568 0.82 -30.51 10.99
N ALA A 569 -0.08 -29.71 11.55
CA ALA A 569 -0.99 -30.15 12.60
C ALA A 569 -1.90 -31.29 12.14
N MET A 570 -2.47 -31.19 10.92
CA MET A 570 -3.28 -32.26 10.33
C MET A 570 -2.49 -33.55 10.07
N LEU A 571 -1.18 -33.48 9.77
CA LEU A 571 -0.29 -34.63 9.67
C LEU A 571 -0.10 -35.31 11.04
N LEU A 572 0.11 -34.53 12.11
CA LEU A 572 0.25 -35.03 13.48
C LEU A 572 -1.01 -35.79 13.94
N ASP A 573 -2.20 -35.23 13.67
CA ASP A 573 -3.50 -35.87 13.97
C ASP A 573 -3.66 -37.24 13.28
N ARG A 574 -2.98 -37.43 12.13
CA ARG A 574 -2.96 -38.70 11.37
C ARG A 574 -1.79 -39.60 11.69
N ASN A 575 -1.04 -39.32 12.78
CA ASN A 575 0.13 -40.07 13.22
C ASN A 575 1.22 -40.18 12.14
N PHE A 576 1.43 -39.17 11.34
CA PHE A 576 2.53 -39.12 10.39
C PHE A 576 3.88 -39.30 11.11
N ARG A 577 4.75 -40.17 10.59
CA ARG A 577 6.02 -40.51 11.19
C ARG A 577 7.24 -40.11 10.35
N GLY A 578 6.97 -39.57 9.15
CA GLY A 578 8.02 -39.07 8.27
C GLY A 578 8.61 -37.75 8.74
N HIS A 579 9.50 -37.22 7.94
CA HIS A 579 10.06 -35.88 8.11
C HIS A 579 9.12 -34.83 7.49
N TYR A 580 8.73 -33.83 8.28
CA TYR A 580 7.96 -32.67 7.80
C TYR A 580 8.75 -31.40 8.06
N GLU A 581 8.89 -30.56 7.03
CA GLU A 581 9.62 -29.28 7.11
C GLU A 581 8.83 -28.18 6.41
N VAL A 582 8.86 -27.00 6.98
CA VAL A 582 8.16 -25.79 6.48
C VAL A 582 9.17 -24.79 5.98
N HIS A 583 9.01 -24.40 4.71
CA HIS A 583 9.73 -23.29 4.06
C HIS A 583 8.73 -22.18 3.79
N ALA A 584 8.83 -21.12 4.55
CA ALA A 584 7.91 -19.98 4.53
C ALA A 584 8.66 -18.71 4.96
N ILE A 585 7.96 -17.58 4.93
CA ILE A 585 8.54 -16.32 5.39
C ILE A 585 8.55 -16.32 6.91
N GLU A 586 9.74 -16.26 7.49
CA GLU A 586 9.92 -16.20 8.94
C GLU A 586 9.38 -14.88 9.51
N ASN A 587 9.23 -14.81 10.85
CA ASN A 587 8.68 -13.66 11.54
C ASN A 587 9.54 -12.40 11.32
N GLY A 588 9.09 -11.52 10.43
CA GLY A 588 9.78 -10.28 10.09
C GLY A 588 9.18 -9.57 8.90
N PHE A 589 9.73 -8.40 8.61
CA PHE A 589 9.33 -7.60 7.45
C PHE A 589 10.34 -7.76 6.33
N ILE A 590 9.84 -7.98 5.10
CA ILE A 590 10.68 -8.15 3.92
C ILE A 590 10.97 -6.77 3.32
N LYS A 591 12.25 -6.40 3.25
CA LYS A 591 12.70 -5.15 2.62
C LYS A 591 12.40 -5.14 1.11
N HIS A 592 12.47 -3.96 0.53
CA HIS A 592 12.27 -3.76 -0.91
C HIS A 592 13.45 -4.37 -1.71
N ALA A 593 13.10 -5.13 -2.72
CA ALA A 593 14.01 -5.68 -3.73
C ALA A 593 13.17 -6.24 -4.90
N PRO A 594 13.76 -6.54 -6.06
CA PRO A 594 13.05 -7.26 -7.12
C PRO A 594 12.48 -8.59 -6.61
N MET A 595 11.26 -8.92 -7.00
CA MET A 595 10.50 -10.07 -6.49
C MET A 595 11.29 -11.39 -6.55
N PHE A 596 11.87 -11.73 -7.71
CA PHE A 596 12.65 -12.97 -7.85
C PHE A 596 13.90 -13.00 -6.96
N ARG A 597 14.55 -11.84 -6.78
CA ARG A 597 15.69 -11.73 -5.88
C ARG A 597 15.30 -11.96 -4.43
N THR A 598 14.13 -11.44 -4.05
CA THR A 598 13.56 -11.65 -2.71
C THR A 598 13.24 -13.12 -2.48
N LEU A 599 12.58 -13.80 -3.43
CA LEU A 599 12.24 -15.22 -3.33
C LEU A 599 13.50 -16.09 -3.23
N HIS A 600 14.56 -15.76 -4.00
CA HIS A 600 15.86 -16.43 -3.92
C HIS A 600 16.47 -16.31 -2.52
N LYS A 601 16.54 -15.10 -1.95
CA LYS A 601 17.05 -14.88 -0.58
C LYS A 601 16.25 -15.65 0.48
N LEU A 602 14.97 -15.86 0.25
CA LEU A 602 14.08 -16.61 1.15
C LEU A 602 14.15 -18.13 0.94
N GLY A 603 14.86 -18.60 -0.08
CA GLY A 603 14.89 -20.02 -0.47
C GLY A 603 13.55 -20.53 -1.01
N LEU A 604 12.72 -19.64 -1.54
CA LEU A 604 11.39 -19.91 -2.09
C LEU A 604 11.37 -19.93 -3.63
N ASP A 605 12.52 -20.10 -4.25
CA ASP A 605 12.68 -20.30 -5.70
C ASP A 605 13.07 -21.73 -6.03
N VAL A 606 13.31 -22.02 -7.31
CA VAL A 606 13.69 -23.36 -7.80
C VAL A 606 14.94 -23.88 -7.11
N GLU A 607 15.99 -23.06 -7.02
CA GLU A 607 17.27 -23.44 -6.38
C GLU A 607 17.08 -23.73 -4.89
N GLY A 608 16.33 -22.88 -4.20
CA GLY A 608 16.00 -23.06 -2.78
C GLY A 608 15.25 -24.37 -2.53
N MET A 609 14.26 -24.70 -3.39
CA MET A 609 13.51 -25.96 -3.29
C MET A 609 14.39 -27.19 -3.53
N VAL A 610 15.26 -27.16 -4.54
CA VAL A 610 16.21 -28.26 -4.83
C VAL A 610 17.16 -28.46 -3.64
N ASN A 611 17.75 -27.39 -3.12
CA ASN A 611 18.67 -27.44 -1.98
C ASN A 611 17.97 -27.95 -0.70
N ALA A 612 16.74 -27.57 -0.46
CA ALA A 612 15.95 -28.08 0.66
C ALA A 612 15.71 -29.60 0.55
N VAL A 613 15.37 -30.09 -0.63
CA VAL A 613 15.20 -31.53 -0.89
C VAL A 613 16.51 -32.29 -0.60
N HIS A 614 17.64 -31.85 -1.13
CA HIS A 614 18.94 -32.47 -0.87
C HIS A 614 19.25 -32.52 0.63
N THR A 615 19.02 -31.43 1.34
CA THR A 615 19.26 -31.36 2.80
C THR A 615 18.36 -32.33 3.56
N ALA A 616 17.07 -32.37 3.24
CA ALA A 616 16.11 -33.25 3.91
C ALA A 616 16.38 -34.73 3.68
N LEU A 617 16.80 -35.12 2.46
CA LEU A 617 17.17 -36.52 2.15
C LEU A 617 18.45 -36.96 2.88
N GLN A 618 19.46 -36.10 2.99
CA GLN A 618 20.67 -36.39 3.78
C GLN A 618 20.36 -36.57 5.28
N ILE A 619 19.41 -35.83 5.82
CA ILE A 619 18.94 -35.97 7.21
C ILE A 619 18.22 -37.31 7.40
N ALA A 620 17.40 -37.74 6.44
CA ALA A 620 16.69 -39.02 6.48
C ALA A 620 17.70 -40.22 6.47
N GLU A 621 18.67 -40.21 5.55
CA GLU A 621 19.72 -41.26 5.48
C GLU A 621 20.53 -41.38 6.78
N LYS A 622 20.89 -40.27 7.44
CA LYS A 622 21.59 -40.26 8.72
C LYS A 622 20.76 -40.86 9.87
N LYS A 623 19.45 -40.69 9.84
CA LYS A 623 18.54 -41.27 10.85
C LYS A 623 18.40 -42.78 10.66
N ASP A 624 18.25 -43.24 9.42
CA ASP A 624 18.15 -44.66 9.10
C ASP A 624 19.47 -45.39 9.38
N GLY A 625 20.63 -44.79 9.06
CA GLY A 625 21.94 -45.34 9.37
C GLY A 625 22.28 -45.46 10.88
N LYS A 626 21.63 -44.66 11.74
CA LYS A 626 21.71 -44.78 13.19
C LYS A 626 20.74 -45.81 13.78
N ALA A 627 19.66 -46.12 13.12
CA ALA A 627 18.69 -47.13 13.55
C ALA A 627 19.18 -48.55 13.36
N VAL A 628 20.20 -48.76 12.52
CA VAL A 628 20.82 -50.10 12.29
C VAL A 628 21.96 -50.43 13.27
N SER A 629 22.36 -49.47 14.13
CA SER A 629 23.49 -49.63 15.07
C SER A 629 23.07 -49.69 16.56
N ILE A 630 21.84 -50.07 16.86
CA ILE A 630 21.30 -50.45 18.16
C ILE A 630 20.70 -51.87 18.01
#